data_14e212809d3eed6714e74213466a34f1
#
_entry.id   14e212809d3eed6714e74213466a34f1
#
_cell.length_a   1.000
_cell.length_b   1.000
_cell.length_c   1.000
_cell.angle_alpha   90.00
_cell.angle_beta   90.00
_cell.angle_gamma   90.00
#
_symmetry.space_group_name_H-M   'P 1'
#
loop_
_entity.id
_entity.type
_entity.pdbx_description
1 polymer ?
#
loop_
_entity_poly.entity_id
_entity_poly.type
_entity_poly.pdbx_seq_one_letter_code
_entity_poly.pdbx_strand_id
1 'polypeptide(L)'
;MGYARTALLLAALTGLFLAVGWLVGGQNGLIIAFGLALAMNAFAYWNSDRMVLSMYGAREVDAASAPRLHAIVARLADNAGLPCPKVYIIENPQPNAFATGRNPDHAAVAATTGLLNLLSEEEVAGVMAHELAHVKNRDTLVTVSYTHLTLPTKRIV
;
A
#
# COMPACT_ATOMS: atom_id res chain seq x y z
N MET A 1 -14.55 -1.68 -12.55
CA MET A 1 -14.57 -0.39 -13.28
C MET A 1 -13.42 0.57 -12.91
N GLY A 2 -12.70 0.40 -11.82
CA GLY A 2 -11.57 1.27 -11.42
C GLY A 2 -10.34 1.19 -12.33
N TYR A 3 -9.93 0.00 -12.71
CA TYR A 3 -8.70 -0.21 -13.50
C TYR A 3 -8.71 0.47 -14.87
N ALA A 4 -9.83 0.39 -15.59
CA ALA A 4 -9.95 1.00 -16.91
C ALA A 4 -9.84 2.52 -16.85
N ARG A 5 -10.44 3.15 -15.82
CA ARG A 5 -10.34 4.60 -15.61
C ARG A 5 -8.93 5.03 -15.24
N THR A 6 -8.27 4.28 -14.36
CA THR A 6 -6.89 4.57 -13.98
C THR A 6 -5.94 4.40 -15.16
N ALA A 7 -6.07 3.31 -15.92
CA ALA A 7 -5.28 3.09 -17.13
C ALA A 7 -5.50 4.20 -18.16
N LEU A 8 -6.75 4.62 -18.37
CA LEU A 8 -7.09 5.72 -19.26
C LEU A 8 -6.46 7.05 -18.83
N LEU A 9 -6.53 7.36 -17.52
CA LEU A 9 -5.94 8.59 -16.98
C LEU A 9 -4.41 8.60 -17.10
N LEU A 10 -3.76 7.47 -16.81
CA LEU A 10 -2.32 7.32 -16.99
C LEU A 10 -1.91 7.45 -18.46
N ALA A 11 -2.66 6.82 -19.36
CA ALA A 11 -2.43 6.94 -20.79
C ALA A 11 -2.63 8.37 -21.28
N ALA A 12 -3.68 9.05 -20.85
CA ALA A 12 -3.96 10.45 -21.20
C ALA A 12 -2.86 11.39 -20.67
N LEU A 13 -2.41 11.21 -19.43
CA LEU A 13 -1.34 12.00 -18.84
C LEU A 13 0.00 11.79 -19.57
N THR A 14 0.32 10.54 -19.89
CA THR A 14 1.52 10.20 -20.66
C THR A 14 1.45 10.82 -22.06
N GLY A 15 0.30 10.70 -22.74
CA GLY A 15 0.09 11.30 -24.06
C GLY A 15 0.22 12.83 -24.03
N LEU A 16 -0.33 13.50 -23.03
CA LEU A 16 -0.18 14.93 -22.83
C LEU A 16 1.30 15.33 -22.63
N PHE A 17 2.02 14.58 -21.82
CA PHE A 17 3.43 14.84 -21.54
C PHE A 17 4.29 14.67 -22.81
N LEU A 18 4.01 13.66 -23.62
CA LEU A 18 4.67 13.44 -24.90
C LEU A 18 4.33 14.55 -25.91
N ALA A 19 3.08 15.00 -25.96
CA ALA A 19 2.65 16.11 -26.82
C ALA A 19 3.37 17.42 -26.49
N VAL A 20 3.50 17.74 -25.19
CA VAL A 20 4.27 18.91 -24.74
C VAL A 20 5.74 18.77 -25.12
N GLY A 21 6.34 17.60 -24.93
CA GLY A 21 7.71 17.33 -25.34
C GLY A 21 7.94 17.56 -26.83
N TRP A 22 7.00 17.10 -27.65
CA TRP A 22 7.04 17.34 -29.12
C TRP A 22 6.93 18.83 -29.47
N LEU A 23 6.01 19.55 -28.84
CA LEU A 23 5.79 20.98 -29.10
C LEU A 23 6.99 21.86 -28.75
N VAL A 24 7.70 21.49 -27.66
CA VAL A 24 8.85 22.27 -27.16
C VAL A 24 10.15 21.93 -27.87
N GLY A 25 10.40 20.64 -28.17
CA GLY A 25 11.68 20.17 -28.68
C GLY A 25 11.59 19.27 -29.92
N GLY A 26 10.44 19.18 -30.57
CA GLY A 26 10.26 18.31 -31.74
C GLY A 26 10.54 16.83 -31.41
N GLN A 27 11.18 16.13 -32.33
CA GLN A 27 11.52 14.72 -32.16
C GLN A 27 12.43 14.47 -30.94
N ASN A 28 13.43 15.32 -30.70
CA ASN A 28 14.31 15.21 -29.56
C ASN A 28 13.57 15.44 -28.24
N GLY A 29 12.67 16.41 -28.21
CA GLY A 29 11.81 16.66 -27.05
C GLY A 29 10.88 15.49 -26.73
N LEU A 30 10.34 14.82 -27.76
CA LEU A 30 9.54 13.62 -27.61
C LEU A 30 10.34 12.47 -26.98
N ILE A 31 11.55 12.23 -27.46
CA ILE A 31 12.44 11.17 -26.95
C ILE A 31 12.81 11.42 -25.49
N ILE A 32 13.17 12.67 -25.16
CA ILE A 32 13.51 13.05 -23.78
C ILE A 32 12.30 12.91 -22.86
N ALA A 33 11.12 13.37 -23.29
CA ALA A 33 9.89 13.24 -22.53
C ALA A 33 9.51 11.77 -22.29
N PHE A 34 9.65 10.93 -23.29
CA PHE A 34 9.41 9.50 -23.17
C PHE A 34 10.37 8.82 -22.19
N GLY A 35 11.67 9.09 -22.31
CA GLY A 35 12.68 8.58 -21.39
C GLY A 35 12.46 9.02 -19.94
N LEU A 36 12.10 10.28 -19.76
CA LEU A 36 11.80 10.84 -18.43
C LEU A 36 10.52 10.21 -17.85
N ALA A 37 9.47 10.02 -18.65
CA ALA A 37 8.24 9.36 -18.22
C ALA A 37 8.49 7.90 -17.80
N LEU A 38 9.28 7.16 -18.57
CA LEU A 38 9.68 5.78 -18.20
C LEU A 38 10.47 5.76 -16.89
N ALA A 39 11.43 6.65 -16.71
CA ALA A 39 12.24 6.74 -15.50
C ALA A 39 11.38 7.07 -14.28
N MET A 40 10.47 8.02 -14.39
CA MET A 40 9.54 8.41 -13.32
C MET A 40 8.57 7.28 -12.96
N ASN A 41 8.02 6.60 -13.94
CA ASN A 41 7.13 5.45 -13.71
C ASN A 41 7.87 4.28 -13.05
N ALA A 42 9.07 3.98 -13.50
CA ALA A 42 9.92 2.98 -12.86
C ALA A 42 10.23 3.35 -11.41
N PHE A 43 10.66 4.58 -11.15
CA PHE A 43 10.93 5.08 -9.80
C PHE A 43 9.69 5.00 -8.90
N ALA A 44 8.53 5.44 -9.37
CA ALA A 44 7.28 5.37 -8.64
C ALA A 44 6.88 3.92 -8.33
N TYR A 45 7.03 3.02 -9.28
CA TYR A 45 6.75 1.59 -9.08
C TYR A 45 7.66 0.97 -8.02
N TRP A 46 8.99 1.24 -8.09
CA TRP A 46 9.94 0.68 -7.12
C TRP A 46 9.82 1.25 -5.71
N ASN A 47 9.32 2.46 -5.57
CA ASN A 47 9.21 3.15 -4.28
C ASN A 47 7.75 3.36 -3.81
N SER A 48 6.77 2.72 -4.45
CA SER A 48 5.36 2.90 -4.15
C SER A 48 5.00 2.61 -2.69
N ASP A 49 5.57 1.58 -2.11
CA ASP A 49 5.41 1.19 -0.72
C ASP A 49 5.93 2.28 0.24
N ARG A 50 7.15 2.75 0.00
CA ARG A 50 7.77 3.81 0.81
C ARG A 50 7.04 5.14 0.71
N MET A 51 6.57 5.49 -0.48
CA MET A 51 5.81 6.72 -0.70
C MET A 51 4.50 6.71 0.07
N VAL A 52 3.74 5.62 0.02
CA VAL A 52 2.48 5.49 0.76
C VAL A 52 2.74 5.54 2.27
N LEU A 53 3.68 4.77 2.78
CA LEU A 53 4.01 4.76 4.20
C LEU A 53 4.48 6.13 4.70
N SER A 54 5.28 6.84 3.91
CA SER A 54 5.74 8.19 4.23
C SER A 54 4.60 9.20 4.28
N MET A 55 3.63 9.11 3.37
CA MET A 55 2.44 10.00 3.36
C MET A 55 1.60 9.86 4.63
N TYR A 56 1.56 8.67 5.22
CA TYR A 56 0.85 8.41 6.47
C TYR A 56 1.71 8.62 7.73
N GLY A 57 2.97 9.01 7.58
CA GLY A 57 3.88 9.13 8.71
C GLY A 57 4.15 7.81 9.42
N ALA A 58 4.13 6.70 8.69
CA ALA A 58 4.31 5.38 9.23
C ALA A 58 5.74 5.17 9.73
N ARG A 59 5.86 4.60 10.92
CA ARG A 59 7.13 4.24 11.54
C ARG A 59 7.31 2.74 11.51
N GLU A 60 8.43 2.28 10.95
CA GLU A 60 8.79 0.86 10.98
C GLU A 60 9.02 0.40 12.42
N VAL A 61 8.46 -0.74 12.77
CA VAL A 61 8.60 -1.38 14.08
C VAL A 61 9.10 -2.81 13.92
N ASP A 62 9.85 -3.24 14.91
CA ASP A 62 10.42 -4.58 14.99
C ASP A 62 9.88 -5.37 16.19
N ALA A 63 10.43 -6.55 16.41
CA ALA A 63 10.05 -7.38 17.55
C ALA A 63 10.42 -6.76 18.92
N ALA A 64 11.36 -5.81 18.96
CA ALA A 64 11.73 -5.14 20.19
C ALA A 64 10.80 -3.95 20.51
N SER A 65 10.41 -3.17 19.47
CA SER A 65 9.59 -1.97 19.64
C SER A 65 8.08 -2.25 19.67
N ALA A 66 7.61 -3.30 18.99
CA ALA A 66 6.21 -3.72 18.97
C ALA A 66 6.08 -5.25 18.97
N PRO A 67 6.45 -5.91 20.07
CA PRO A 67 6.56 -7.38 20.10
C PRO A 67 5.25 -8.09 19.78
N ARG A 68 4.13 -7.59 20.26
CA ARG A 68 2.81 -8.21 20.06
C ARG A 68 2.37 -8.15 18.59
N LEU A 69 2.40 -6.97 17.99
CA LEU A 69 2.00 -6.79 16.60
C LEU A 69 2.92 -7.56 15.67
N HIS A 70 4.23 -7.47 15.89
CA HIS A 70 5.21 -8.19 15.09
C HIS A 70 5.02 -9.73 15.17
N ALA A 71 4.77 -10.26 16.35
CA ALA A 71 4.52 -11.70 16.54
C ALA A 71 3.24 -12.18 15.84
N ILE A 72 2.18 -11.37 15.88
CA ILE A 72 0.92 -11.67 15.17
C ILE A 72 1.18 -11.74 13.66
N VAL A 73 1.83 -10.74 13.10
CA VAL A 73 2.12 -10.65 11.65
C VAL A 73 3.05 -11.77 11.21
N ALA A 74 4.11 -12.04 11.97
CA ALA A 74 5.07 -13.11 11.65
C ALA A 74 4.39 -14.50 11.62
N ARG A 75 3.57 -14.80 12.61
CA ARG A 75 2.81 -16.07 12.67
C ARG A 75 1.84 -16.21 11.52
N LEU A 76 1.11 -15.14 11.17
CA LEU A 76 0.15 -15.14 10.06
C LEU A 76 0.84 -15.29 8.71
N ALA A 77 1.98 -14.62 8.53
CA ALA A 77 2.78 -14.75 7.30
C ALA A 77 3.31 -16.18 7.13
N ASP A 78 3.84 -16.77 8.19
CA ASP A 78 4.33 -18.16 8.20
C ASP A 78 3.20 -19.13 7.83
N ASN A 79 2.04 -19.01 8.46
CA ASN A 79 0.85 -19.83 8.15
C ASN A 79 0.36 -19.68 6.71
N ALA A 80 0.54 -18.50 6.12
CA ALA A 80 0.16 -18.23 4.73
C ALA A 80 1.22 -18.66 3.70
N GLY A 81 2.42 -19.05 4.16
CA GLY A 81 3.57 -19.34 3.30
C GLY A 81 4.14 -18.09 2.63
N LEU A 82 4.07 -16.96 3.33
CA LEU A 82 4.58 -15.67 2.87
C LEU A 82 5.86 -15.29 3.62
N PRO A 83 6.80 -14.57 2.98
CA PRO A 83 7.84 -13.88 3.71
C PRO A 83 7.24 -12.93 4.75
N CYS A 84 7.87 -12.80 5.92
CA CYS A 84 7.39 -11.86 6.93
C CYS A 84 7.48 -10.42 6.39
N PRO A 85 6.37 -9.71 6.24
CA PRO A 85 6.39 -8.34 5.74
C PRO A 85 6.97 -7.40 6.79
N LYS A 86 7.40 -6.23 6.35
CA LYS A 86 7.73 -5.14 7.25
C LYS A 86 6.47 -4.64 7.96
N VAL A 87 6.61 -4.34 9.25
CA VAL A 87 5.51 -3.89 10.10
C VAL A 87 5.68 -2.42 10.44
N TYR A 88 4.61 -1.66 10.29
CA TYR A 88 4.60 -0.22 10.55
C TYR A 88 3.47 0.15 11.51
N ILE A 89 3.70 1.17 12.32
CA ILE A 89 2.68 1.81 13.14
C ILE A 89 2.53 3.27 12.70
N ILE A 90 1.27 3.71 12.62
CA ILE A 90 0.88 5.08 12.28
C ILE A 90 0.23 5.70 13.50
N GLU A 91 0.77 6.83 13.94
CA GLU A 91 0.19 7.61 15.03
C GLU A 91 -1.06 8.34 14.55
N ASN A 92 -2.19 7.67 14.65
CA ASN A 92 -3.49 8.21 14.27
C ASN A 92 -4.57 7.59 15.15
N PRO A 93 -5.43 8.37 15.80
CA PRO A 93 -6.52 7.88 16.64
C PRO A 93 -7.64 7.19 15.84
N GLN A 94 -7.72 7.42 14.55
CA GLN A 94 -8.70 6.77 13.68
C GLN A 94 -8.27 5.33 13.39
N PRO A 95 -9.11 4.31 13.70
CA PRO A 95 -8.76 2.91 13.48
C PRO A 95 -8.62 2.63 11.98
N ASN A 96 -7.45 2.16 11.59
CA ASN A 96 -7.16 1.76 10.22
C ASN A 96 -6.00 0.76 10.16
N ALA A 97 -6.01 -0.08 9.13
CA ALA A 97 -4.89 -0.94 8.76
C ALA A 97 -4.88 -1.15 7.25
N PHE A 98 -3.72 -1.34 6.69
CA PHE A 98 -3.57 -1.65 5.27
C PHE A 98 -2.26 -2.40 4.99
N ALA A 99 -2.25 -3.12 3.88
CA ALA A 99 -1.04 -3.67 3.31
C ALA A 99 -0.65 -2.90 2.03
N THR A 100 0.64 -2.79 1.80
CA THR A 100 1.21 -2.20 0.59
C THR A 100 2.42 -2.99 0.14
N GLY A 101 2.88 -2.75 -1.07
CA GLY A 101 4.04 -3.42 -1.64
C GLY A 101 3.80 -3.90 -3.06
N ARG A 102 4.87 -4.01 -3.83
CA ARG A 102 4.79 -4.41 -5.24
C ARG A 102 4.66 -5.92 -5.44
N ASN A 103 5.10 -6.70 -4.46
CA ASN A 103 5.02 -8.16 -4.44
C ASN A 103 5.14 -8.68 -2.99
N PRO A 104 4.89 -9.97 -2.72
CA PRO A 104 5.00 -10.55 -1.38
C PRO A 104 6.38 -10.38 -0.72
N ASP A 105 7.48 -10.40 -1.49
CA ASP A 105 8.84 -10.23 -0.97
C ASP A 105 9.15 -8.79 -0.53
N HIS A 106 8.37 -7.82 -1.01
CA HIS A 106 8.49 -6.40 -0.71
C HIS A 106 7.18 -5.85 -0.17
N ALA A 107 6.53 -6.62 0.67
CA ALA A 107 5.28 -6.23 1.32
C ALA A 107 5.55 -5.54 2.66
N ALA A 108 4.65 -4.64 3.01
CA ALA A 108 4.58 -4.00 4.29
C ALA A 108 3.12 -3.96 4.77
N VAL A 109 2.93 -4.10 6.07
CA VAL A 109 1.63 -3.91 6.72
C VAL A 109 1.72 -2.78 7.71
N ALA A 110 0.68 -1.98 7.78
CA ALA A 110 0.59 -0.85 8.70
C ALA A 110 -0.70 -0.90 9.50
N ALA A 111 -0.62 -0.53 10.77
CA ALA A 111 -1.77 -0.35 11.65
C ALA A 111 -1.68 0.97 12.37
N THR A 112 -2.82 1.62 12.59
CA THR A 112 -2.89 2.84 13.39
C THR A 112 -2.92 2.52 14.88
N THR A 113 -2.43 3.44 15.70
CA THR A 113 -2.56 3.37 17.16
C THR A 113 -4.02 3.29 17.60
N GLY A 114 -4.92 3.97 16.89
CA GLY A 114 -6.35 3.89 17.14
C GLY A 114 -6.91 2.47 16.98
N LEU A 115 -6.49 1.74 15.95
CA LEU A 115 -6.89 0.36 15.75
C LEU A 115 -6.33 -0.55 16.85
N LEU A 116 -5.06 -0.41 17.16
CA LEU A 116 -4.40 -1.24 18.18
C LEU A 116 -4.93 -1.01 19.60
N ASN A 117 -5.43 0.20 19.89
CA ASN A 117 -6.05 0.52 21.16
C ASN A 117 -7.52 0.08 21.26
N LEU A 118 -8.20 0.00 20.11
CA LEU A 118 -9.63 -0.34 20.05
C LEU A 118 -9.88 -1.85 20.05
N LEU A 119 -9.02 -2.62 19.38
CA LEU A 119 -9.22 -4.04 19.11
C LEU A 119 -8.40 -4.92 20.06
N SER A 120 -8.96 -6.10 20.39
CA SER A 120 -8.22 -7.16 21.05
C SER A 120 -7.14 -7.76 20.14
N GLU A 121 -6.21 -8.52 20.71
CA GLU A 121 -5.16 -9.18 19.91
C GLU A 121 -5.74 -10.14 18.86
N GLU A 122 -6.84 -10.81 19.18
CA GLU A 122 -7.51 -11.73 18.26
C GLU A 122 -8.18 -10.98 17.09
N GLU A 123 -8.78 -9.83 17.38
CA GLU A 123 -9.37 -8.97 16.37
C GLU A 123 -8.30 -8.31 15.48
N VAL A 124 -7.19 -7.87 16.06
CA VAL A 124 -6.02 -7.39 15.31
C VAL A 124 -5.48 -8.49 14.40
N ALA A 125 -5.36 -9.71 14.90
CA ALA A 125 -4.94 -10.86 14.09
C ALA A 125 -5.90 -11.10 12.91
N GLY A 126 -7.20 -10.97 13.11
CA GLY A 126 -8.20 -11.07 12.04
C GLY A 126 -8.03 -10.01 10.96
N VAL A 127 -7.80 -8.76 11.35
CA VAL A 127 -7.54 -7.65 10.42
C VAL A 127 -6.24 -7.88 9.66
N MET A 128 -5.15 -8.24 10.36
CA MET A 128 -3.85 -8.51 9.72
C MET A 128 -3.92 -9.71 8.78
N ALA A 129 -4.69 -10.75 9.11
CA ALA A 129 -4.90 -11.89 8.22
C ALA A 129 -5.60 -11.48 6.92
N HIS A 130 -6.57 -10.57 7.01
CA HIS A 130 -7.23 -9.99 5.84
C HIS A 130 -6.25 -9.21 4.95
N GLU A 131 -5.44 -8.36 5.54
CA GLU A 131 -4.43 -7.58 4.80
C GLU A 131 -3.36 -8.49 4.16
N LEU A 132 -2.92 -9.53 4.86
CA LEU A 132 -1.98 -10.50 4.30
C LEU A 132 -2.58 -11.34 3.17
N ALA A 133 -3.89 -11.58 3.16
CA ALA A 133 -4.56 -12.21 2.03
C ALA A 133 -4.46 -11.35 0.76
N HIS A 134 -4.55 -10.02 0.87
CA HIS A 134 -4.30 -9.09 -0.23
C HIS A 134 -2.85 -9.18 -0.74
N VAL A 135 -1.88 -9.28 0.17
CA VAL A 135 -0.47 -9.51 -0.20
C VAL A 135 -0.31 -10.80 -0.99
N LYS A 136 -0.90 -11.89 -0.50
CA LYS A 136 -0.83 -13.20 -1.15
C LYS A 136 -1.45 -13.20 -2.54
N ASN A 137 -2.57 -12.52 -2.70
CA ASN A 137 -3.30 -12.42 -3.97
C ASN A 137 -2.72 -11.37 -4.92
N ARG A 138 -1.68 -10.64 -4.51
CA ARG A 138 -1.01 -9.57 -5.27
C ARG A 138 -1.94 -8.42 -5.69
N ASP A 139 -2.94 -8.12 -4.88
CA ASP A 139 -3.91 -7.04 -5.13
C ASP A 139 -3.70 -5.80 -4.24
N THR A 140 -2.57 -5.72 -3.54
CA THR A 140 -2.16 -4.59 -2.70
C THR A 140 -2.01 -3.26 -3.44
N LEU A 141 -1.73 -3.31 -4.74
CA LEU A 141 -1.62 -2.11 -5.58
C LEU A 141 -2.95 -1.36 -5.76
N VAL A 142 -4.07 -1.97 -5.39
CA VAL A 142 -5.42 -1.43 -5.62
C VAL A 142 -6.05 -0.87 -4.36
N THR A 143 -5.55 -1.24 -3.18
CA THR A 143 -6.25 -1.05 -1.91
C THR A 143 -6.03 0.32 -1.26
N VAL A 144 -5.33 1.25 -1.89
CA VAL A 144 -5.15 2.62 -1.35
C VAL A 144 -6.46 3.42 -1.27
N SER A 145 -7.57 2.89 -1.79
CA SER A 145 -8.79 3.67 -1.99
C SER A 145 -10.01 3.33 -1.13
N TYR A 146 -10.01 2.27 -0.35
CA TYR A 146 -11.24 1.85 0.35
C TYR A 146 -11.04 1.47 1.80
N THR A 147 -10.75 2.45 2.63
CA THR A 147 -10.93 2.30 4.06
C THR A 147 -12.20 3.00 4.54
N HIS A 148 -13.32 2.54 4.07
CA HIS A 148 -14.53 2.56 4.86
C HIS A 148 -14.75 1.16 5.40
N LEU A 149 -14.02 0.83 6.46
CA LEU A 149 -14.42 -0.23 7.35
C LEU A 149 -15.71 0.23 8.02
N THR A 150 -16.82 0.02 7.36
CA THR A 150 -18.06 -0.17 8.04
C THR A 150 -17.94 -1.54 8.70
N LEU A 151 -17.40 -1.56 9.91
CA LEU A 151 -17.61 -2.69 10.81
C LEU A 151 -19.12 -2.94 10.82
N PRO A 152 -19.58 -4.14 10.46
CA PRO A 152 -20.95 -4.47 10.73
C PRO A 152 -21.07 -4.44 12.27
N THR A 153 -21.63 -3.39 12.79
CA THR A 153 -22.15 -3.38 14.14
C THR A 153 -23.25 -4.43 14.16
N LYS A 154 -22.88 -5.69 14.34
CA LYS A 154 -23.83 -6.66 14.82
C LYS A 154 -24.24 -6.17 16.19
N ARG A 155 -25.35 -5.47 16.23
CA ARG A 155 -26.18 -5.41 17.42
C ARG A 155 -26.47 -6.85 17.79
N ILE A 156 -25.79 -7.33 18.81
CA ILE A 156 -26.26 -8.50 19.54
C ILE A 156 -27.37 -7.93 20.46
N VAL A 157 -28.58 -8.24 20.11
CA VAL A 157 -29.72 -8.16 21.03
C VAL A 157 -29.74 -9.47 21.80
#